data_6eee1633abd9d3b94179be1962a7fa3a
#
_entry.id   6eee1633abd9d3b94179be1962a7fa3a
#
_cell.length_a   1.000
_cell.length_b   1.000
_cell.length_c   1.000
_cell.angle_alpha   90.00
_cell.angle_beta   90.00
_cell.angle_gamma   90.00
#
_symmetry.space_group_name_H-M   'P 1'
#
loop_
_entity.id
_entity.type
_entity.pdbx_description
1 polymer ?
#
loop_
_entity_poly.entity_id
_entity_poly.type
_entity_poly.pdbx_seq_one_letter_code
_entity_poly.pdbx_strand_id
1 'polypeptide(L)'
;MPLDGQFRENVIVQIKNGPIDFQPREPYSPLFTAMKQTPMMVEFQITQEYLGFSNHLAYVWLPLWEEFFGEVRPDRLKAAAGVANIGTDANWCGHHFAQANWYAFGRLAWNPLLTSDRIADEWLQQTFTSQSAFVCPVKAMMLQSREAVVDYMMPLGLHHQFAWGHHYGPEPWCSVPGARPDWLPSYYHRADKEGIGFDRSSKGSNAVSQYPDSLRLIYNDKTTCPEVYLLWFHSCALAVSDEKRTYALGGVVPCIR
;
A
#
# COMPACT_ATOMS: atom_id res chain seq x y z
N MET A 1 19.00 15.57 1.50
CA MET A 1 19.64 14.23 1.67
C MET A 1 21.14 14.37 1.53
N PRO A 2 21.97 13.87 2.49
CA PRO A 2 23.43 14.09 2.45
C PRO A 2 24.15 13.51 1.23
N LEU A 3 23.62 12.43 0.63
CA LEU A 3 24.21 11.76 -0.53
C LEU A 3 23.58 12.16 -1.87
N ASP A 4 22.58 13.04 -1.86
CA ASP A 4 21.93 13.47 -3.09
C ASP A 4 22.90 14.29 -3.96
N GLY A 5 23.05 13.86 -5.22
CA GLY A 5 24.01 14.45 -6.17
C GLY A 5 25.47 14.00 -5.99
N GLN A 6 25.74 13.06 -5.07
CA GLN A 6 27.11 12.56 -4.87
C GLN A 6 27.38 11.22 -5.59
N PHE A 7 26.36 10.61 -6.14
CA PHE A 7 26.52 9.42 -6.95
C PHE A 7 27.05 9.75 -8.35
N ARG A 8 27.72 8.78 -8.98
CA ARG A 8 28.14 8.92 -10.38
C ARG A 8 26.89 9.02 -11.28
N GLU A 9 27.02 9.65 -12.42
CA GLU A 9 25.94 9.89 -13.38
C GLU A 9 25.22 8.62 -13.90
N ASN A 10 25.91 7.48 -13.90
CA ASN A 10 25.36 6.19 -14.30
C ASN A 10 24.63 5.43 -13.18
N VAL A 11 24.51 6.03 -12.00
CA VAL A 11 23.78 5.42 -10.86
C VAL A 11 22.34 5.90 -10.85
N ILE A 12 21.40 4.97 -10.79
CA ILE A 12 19.99 5.23 -10.54
C ILE A 12 19.62 4.59 -9.20
N VAL A 13 19.10 5.39 -8.28
CA VAL A 13 18.67 4.88 -6.97
C VAL A 13 17.28 4.28 -7.08
N GLN A 14 17.15 2.99 -6.79
CA GLN A 14 15.89 2.27 -6.75
C GLN A 14 15.23 2.47 -5.40
N ILE A 15 13.98 2.91 -5.40
CA ILE A 15 13.22 3.30 -4.22
C ILE A 15 11.88 2.54 -4.25
N LYS A 16 11.55 1.83 -3.17
CA LYS A 16 10.22 1.23 -3.00
C LYS A 16 9.14 2.32 -3.03
N ASN A 17 7.99 2.02 -3.60
CA ASN A 17 6.90 2.99 -3.78
C ASN A 17 6.48 3.69 -2.48
N GLY A 18 6.47 2.97 -1.37
CA GLY A 18 6.13 3.50 -0.05
C GLY A 18 7.24 3.32 0.99
N PRO A 19 7.06 3.87 2.20
CA PRO A 19 8.05 3.83 3.27
C PRO A 19 8.11 2.49 4.01
N ILE A 20 7.19 1.57 3.73
CA ILE A 20 7.09 0.25 4.33
C ILE A 20 7.62 -0.79 3.34
N ASP A 21 7.01 -1.93 3.25
CA ASP A 21 7.45 -3.03 2.40
C ASP A 21 6.29 -3.56 1.57
N PHE A 22 5.95 -2.83 0.51
CA PHE A 22 4.97 -3.24 -0.49
C PHE A 22 3.56 -3.56 0.04
N GLN A 23 3.04 -2.71 0.88
CA GLN A 23 1.65 -2.86 1.33
C GLN A 23 0.66 -2.50 0.22
N PRO A 24 -0.57 -3.05 0.24
CA PRO A 24 -1.62 -2.72 -0.74
C PRO A 24 -1.95 -1.22 -0.82
N ARG A 25 -1.79 -0.50 0.28
CA ARG A 25 -1.87 0.96 0.35
C ARG A 25 -0.85 1.49 1.34
N GLU A 26 -0.09 2.48 0.95
CA GLU A 26 0.81 3.22 1.82
C GLU A 26 1.08 4.60 1.22
N PRO A 27 1.42 5.61 2.03
CA PRO A 27 1.85 6.88 1.47
C PRO A 27 3.13 6.65 0.64
N TYR A 28 3.38 7.49 -0.36
CA TYR A 28 4.59 7.34 -1.15
C TYR A 28 5.85 7.56 -0.29
N SER A 29 6.97 6.94 -0.69
CA SER A 29 8.24 7.12 0.01
C SER A 29 8.72 8.58 -0.07
N PRO A 30 9.00 9.25 1.07
CA PRO A 30 9.43 10.64 1.07
C PRO A 30 10.76 10.87 0.32
N LEU A 31 11.52 9.81 0.02
CA LEU A 31 12.74 9.90 -0.78
C LEU A 31 12.50 10.48 -2.18
N PHE A 32 11.33 10.23 -2.80
CA PHE A 32 11.00 10.76 -4.12
C PHE A 32 10.94 12.27 -4.17
N THR A 33 10.60 12.89 -3.06
CA THR A 33 10.60 14.37 -2.94
C THR A 33 11.87 14.94 -2.32
N ALA A 34 12.60 14.14 -1.54
CA ALA A 34 13.83 14.57 -0.87
C ALA A 34 15.07 14.55 -1.79
N MET A 35 15.11 13.65 -2.78
CA MET A 35 16.19 13.57 -3.76
C MET A 35 15.91 14.50 -4.95
N LYS A 36 16.79 15.46 -5.19
CA LYS A 36 16.63 16.49 -6.22
C LYS A 36 17.58 16.33 -7.40
N GLN A 37 18.75 15.70 -7.20
CA GLN A 37 19.85 15.64 -8.15
C GLN A 37 20.11 14.23 -8.65
N THR A 38 20.06 13.23 -7.77
CA THR A 38 20.33 11.84 -8.12
C THR A 38 19.18 11.24 -8.93
N PRO A 39 19.45 10.56 -10.06
CA PRO A 39 18.43 9.84 -10.79
C PRO A 39 17.76 8.76 -9.94
N MET A 40 16.43 8.66 -10.05
CA MET A 40 15.62 7.73 -9.27
C MET A 40 14.83 6.80 -10.18
N MET A 41 14.51 5.62 -9.67
CA MET A 41 13.48 4.73 -10.22
C MET A 41 12.56 4.24 -9.10
N VAL A 42 11.33 3.94 -9.45
CA VAL A 42 10.39 3.34 -8.50
C VAL A 42 10.46 1.82 -8.59
N GLU A 43 10.38 1.17 -7.44
CA GLU A 43 10.24 -0.28 -7.31
C GLU A 43 8.85 -0.61 -6.78
N PHE A 44 8.16 -1.49 -7.52
CA PHE A 44 6.85 -2.00 -7.17
C PHE A 44 6.89 -3.52 -7.00
N GLN A 45 6.11 -4.07 -6.07
CA GLN A 45 5.92 -5.50 -5.96
C GLN A 45 4.72 -5.98 -6.79
N ILE A 46 4.91 -6.96 -7.65
CA ILE A 46 3.84 -7.51 -8.50
C ILE A 46 3.09 -8.65 -7.79
N THR A 47 3.77 -9.44 -6.97
CA THR A 47 3.25 -10.71 -6.44
C THR A 47 2.48 -10.61 -5.14
N GLN A 48 2.39 -9.42 -4.52
CA GLN A 48 1.60 -9.22 -3.30
C GLN A 48 1.92 -10.21 -2.18
N GLU A 49 3.19 -10.26 -1.82
CA GLU A 49 3.74 -11.13 -0.79
C GLU A 49 2.93 -11.09 0.52
N TYR A 50 2.52 -9.91 0.93
CA TYR A 50 1.80 -9.69 2.20
C TYR A 50 0.29 -9.93 2.14
N LEU A 51 -0.17 -10.58 1.10
CA LEU A 51 -1.52 -11.11 0.95
C LEU A 51 -1.50 -12.64 0.82
N GLY A 52 -0.83 -13.33 1.74
CA GLY A 52 -0.70 -14.77 1.74
C GLY A 52 0.01 -15.29 0.49
N PHE A 53 1.08 -14.58 0.05
CA PHE A 53 1.81 -14.88 -1.19
C PHE A 53 0.87 -14.94 -2.41
N SER A 54 0.07 -13.91 -2.61
CA SER A 54 -0.89 -13.76 -3.72
C SER A 54 -2.07 -14.74 -3.72
N ASN A 55 -2.43 -15.30 -2.57
CA ASN A 55 -3.63 -16.14 -2.47
C ASN A 55 -4.93 -15.33 -2.38
N HIS A 56 -4.83 -14.03 -2.13
CA HIS A 56 -5.99 -13.14 -2.14
C HIS A 56 -6.27 -12.66 -3.56
N LEU A 57 -7.55 -12.65 -3.95
CA LEU A 57 -7.96 -11.99 -5.17
C LEU A 57 -7.84 -10.48 -4.95
N ALA A 58 -6.77 -9.88 -5.43
CA ALA A 58 -6.56 -8.45 -5.32
C ALA A 58 -5.89 -7.91 -6.60
N TYR A 59 -6.64 -7.06 -7.29
CA TYR A 59 -6.14 -6.29 -8.42
C TYR A 59 -5.59 -4.96 -7.89
N VAL A 60 -4.39 -5.02 -7.32
CA VAL A 60 -3.81 -3.93 -6.54
C VAL A 60 -3.14 -2.88 -7.39
N TRP A 61 -2.60 -3.29 -8.52
CA TRP A 61 -1.57 -2.55 -9.22
C TRP A 61 -1.99 -1.21 -9.77
N LEU A 62 -3.15 -1.16 -10.35
CA LEU A 62 -3.56 0.04 -11.05
C LEU A 62 -3.98 1.16 -10.12
N PRO A 63 -4.83 0.92 -9.11
CA PRO A 63 -5.12 1.95 -8.14
C PRO A 63 -3.87 2.44 -7.40
N LEU A 64 -2.94 1.54 -7.05
CA LEU A 64 -1.68 1.91 -6.40
C LEU A 64 -0.81 2.78 -7.33
N TRP A 65 -0.71 2.41 -8.61
CA TRP A 65 0.04 3.18 -9.59
C TRP A 65 -0.57 4.57 -9.83
N GLU A 66 -1.88 4.65 -9.97
CA GLU A 66 -2.58 5.92 -10.14
C GLU A 66 -2.40 6.82 -8.90
N GLU A 67 -2.50 6.27 -7.69
CA GLU A 67 -2.24 7.00 -6.45
C GLU A 67 -0.77 7.48 -6.37
N PHE A 68 0.19 6.60 -6.67
CA PHE A 68 1.60 6.96 -6.65
C PHE A 68 1.93 8.07 -7.64
N PHE A 69 1.47 7.98 -8.88
CA PHE A 69 1.72 8.99 -9.90
C PHE A 69 0.81 10.23 -9.78
N GLY A 70 -0.18 10.19 -8.93
CA GLY A 70 -0.89 11.38 -8.47
C GLY A 70 0.00 12.31 -7.63
N GLU A 71 0.96 11.72 -6.89
CA GLU A 71 1.86 12.44 -5.99
C GLU A 71 3.28 12.59 -6.57
N VAL A 72 3.78 11.56 -7.25
CA VAL A 72 5.13 11.52 -7.83
C VAL A 72 5.05 11.63 -9.34
N ARG A 73 5.53 12.73 -9.90
CA ARG A 73 5.49 12.98 -11.35
C ARG A 73 6.35 11.95 -12.11
N PRO A 74 5.81 11.32 -13.17
CA PRO A 74 6.54 10.31 -13.96
C PRO A 74 7.87 10.83 -14.55
N ASP A 75 7.94 12.10 -14.94
CA ASP A 75 9.14 12.73 -15.52
C ASP A 75 10.31 12.87 -14.51
N ARG A 76 10.03 12.67 -13.23
CA ARG A 76 11.07 12.61 -12.19
C ARG A 76 11.79 11.28 -12.14
N LEU A 77 11.26 10.25 -12.76
CA LEU A 77 11.78 8.89 -12.72
C LEU A 77 12.48 8.53 -14.02
N LYS A 78 13.56 7.77 -13.92
CA LYS A 78 14.30 7.24 -15.08
C LYS A 78 13.82 5.86 -15.50
N ALA A 79 13.21 5.13 -14.58
CA ALA A 79 12.70 3.78 -14.81
C ALA A 79 11.66 3.38 -13.75
N ALA A 80 10.97 2.28 -14.01
CA ALA A 80 10.16 1.55 -13.03
C ALA A 80 10.61 0.08 -13.03
N ALA A 81 10.76 -0.50 -11.85
CA ALA A 81 11.05 -1.92 -11.64
C ALA A 81 9.83 -2.61 -11.04
N GLY A 82 9.50 -3.78 -11.58
CA GLY A 82 8.53 -4.68 -10.97
C GLY A 82 9.26 -5.88 -10.35
N VAL A 83 9.03 -6.15 -9.08
CA VAL A 83 9.62 -7.31 -8.39
C VAL A 83 8.55 -8.36 -8.11
N ALA A 84 8.96 -9.62 -8.14
CA ALA A 84 8.03 -10.73 -8.02
C ALA A 84 8.69 -11.97 -7.41
N ASN A 85 8.02 -12.56 -6.43
CA ASN A 85 8.38 -13.85 -5.82
C ASN A 85 7.38 -14.90 -6.30
N ILE A 86 7.69 -15.60 -7.37
CA ILE A 86 6.80 -16.62 -7.95
C ILE A 86 7.22 -18.05 -7.58
N GLY A 87 8.43 -18.25 -7.08
CA GLY A 87 8.96 -19.58 -6.81
C GLY A 87 8.88 -20.49 -8.02
N THR A 88 8.27 -21.65 -7.85
CA THR A 88 8.01 -22.63 -8.92
C THR A 88 6.55 -22.65 -9.36
N ASP A 89 5.75 -21.66 -8.98
CA ASP A 89 4.33 -21.59 -9.32
C ASP A 89 4.14 -21.37 -10.82
N ALA A 90 3.36 -22.23 -11.46
CA ALA A 90 3.04 -22.16 -12.88
C ALA A 90 1.84 -21.25 -13.19
N ASN A 91 1.14 -20.74 -12.16
CA ASN A 91 -0.09 -19.98 -12.28
C ASN A 91 0.01 -18.58 -11.70
N TRP A 92 1.08 -17.85 -12.08
CA TRP A 92 1.21 -16.43 -11.74
C TRP A 92 1.06 -16.11 -10.23
N CYS A 93 1.57 -16.97 -9.37
CA CYS A 93 1.53 -16.83 -7.91
C CYS A 93 0.17 -17.10 -7.28
N GLY A 94 -0.55 -18.13 -7.75
CA GLY A 94 -1.65 -18.69 -6.99
C GLY A 94 -2.99 -18.81 -7.71
N HIS A 95 -3.32 -17.91 -8.63
CA HIS A 95 -4.59 -17.94 -9.37
C HIS A 95 -4.55 -17.14 -10.68
N HIS A 96 -5.48 -17.42 -11.59
CA HIS A 96 -5.50 -16.79 -12.92
C HIS A 96 -5.52 -15.26 -12.88
N PHE A 97 -6.25 -14.66 -11.93
CA PHE A 97 -6.31 -13.21 -11.79
C PHE A 97 -5.01 -12.57 -11.31
N ALA A 98 -4.07 -13.33 -10.75
CA ALA A 98 -2.75 -12.80 -10.43
C ALA A 98 -2.02 -12.32 -11.69
N GLN A 99 -2.24 -12.96 -12.84
CA GLN A 99 -1.71 -12.51 -14.13
C GLN A 99 -2.11 -11.07 -14.47
N ALA A 100 -3.30 -10.62 -14.05
CA ALA A 100 -3.78 -9.25 -14.31
C ALA A 100 -2.81 -8.20 -13.76
N ASN A 101 -2.20 -8.45 -12.60
CA ASN A 101 -1.21 -7.55 -12.01
C ASN A 101 0.07 -7.47 -12.85
N TRP A 102 0.52 -8.57 -13.43
CA TRP A 102 1.67 -8.58 -14.35
C TRP A 102 1.37 -7.83 -15.64
N TYR A 103 0.21 -8.10 -16.22
CA TYR A 103 -0.24 -7.40 -17.42
C TYR A 103 -0.32 -5.89 -17.18
N ALA A 104 -0.90 -5.50 -16.06
CA ALA A 104 -1.03 -4.12 -15.65
C ALA A 104 0.32 -3.43 -15.51
N PHE A 105 1.28 -4.05 -14.83
CA PHE A 105 2.63 -3.51 -14.70
C PHE A 105 3.26 -3.29 -16.08
N GLY A 106 3.22 -4.27 -16.97
CA GLY A 106 3.79 -4.13 -18.32
C GLY A 106 3.16 -3.00 -19.14
N ARG A 107 1.83 -2.86 -19.06
CA ARG A 107 1.10 -1.77 -19.75
C ARG A 107 1.47 -0.39 -19.22
N LEU A 108 1.58 -0.25 -17.91
CA LEU A 108 1.90 1.02 -17.25
C LEU A 108 3.38 1.40 -17.37
N ALA A 109 4.29 0.43 -17.32
CA ALA A 109 5.70 0.67 -17.59
C ALA A 109 5.93 1.20 -19.01
N TRP A 110 5.08 0.80 -19.97
CA TRP A 110 5.10 1.31 -21.35
C TRP A 110 4.38 2.66 -21.48
N ASN A 111 3.21 2.82 -20.88
CA ASN A 111 2.44 4.05 -20.91
C ASN A 111 1.81 4.33 -19.55
N PRO A 112 2.45 5.18 -18.71
CA PRO A 112 2.00 5.48 -17.35
C PRO A 112 0.70 6.31 -17.29
N LEU A 113 0.17 6.74 -18.42
CA LEU A 113 -1.07 7.51 -18.50
C LEU A 113 -2.32 6.64 -18.73
N LEU A 114 -2.15 5.32 -18.79
CA LEU A 114 -3.30 4.40 -18.90
C LEU A 114 -4.04 4.33 -17.56
N THR A 115 -5.36 4.07 -17.65
CA THR A 115 -6.22 3.95 -16.48
C THR A 115 -6.46 2.50 -16.09
N SER A 116 -6.74 2.28 -14.82
CA SER A 116 -7.12 0.99 -14.24
C SER A 116 -8.26 0.31 -14.99
N ASP A 117 -9.29 1.08 -15.28
CA ASP A 117 -10.48 0.60 -15.98
C ASP A 117 -10.14 0.05 -17.38
N ARG A 118 -9.36 0.82 -18.14
CA ARG A 118 -8.98 0.44 -19.49
C ARG A 118 -8.10 -0.82 -19.53
N ILE A 119 -7.13 -0.93 -18.66
CA ILE A 119 -6.23 -2.09 -18.65
C ILE A 119 -6.97 -3.35 -18.18
N ALA A 120 -7.88 -3.22 -17.21
CA ALA A 120 -8.73 -4.35 -16.79
C ALA A 120 -9.60 -4.84 -17.95
N ASP A 121 -10.21 -3.94 -18.71
CA ASP A 121 -10.97 -4.30 -19.94
C ASP A 121 -10.07 -5.03 -20.95
N GLU A 122 -8.92 -4.47 -21.27
CA GLU A 122 -7.99 -5.06 -22.24
C GLU A 122 -7.60 -6.49 -21.81
N TRP A 123 -7.23 -6.66 -20.53
CA TRP A 123 -6.82 -7.96 -20.02
C TRP A 123 -7.95 -8.99 -20.02
N LEU A 124 -9.15 -8.62 -19.59
CA LEU A 124 -10.30 -9.52 -19.57
C LEU A 124 -10.70 -9.97 -20.96
N GLN A 125 -10.71 -9.04 -21.93
CA GLN A 125 -11.09 -9.35 -23.31
C GLN A 125 -10.08 -10.26 -23.99
N GLN A 126 -8.80 -10.10 -23.72
CA GLN A 126 -7.75 -10.96 -24.28
C GLN A 126 -7.70 -12.34 -23.62
N THR A 127 -7.99 -12.41 -22.33
CA THR A 127 -7.78 -13.62 -21.52
C THR A 127 -8.99 -14.55 -21.56
N PHE A 128 -10.20 -13.99 -21.54
CA PHE A 128 -11.43 -14.77 -21.40
C PHE A 128 -12.39 -14.58 -22.58
N THR A 129 -13.00 -13.42 -22.72
CA THR A 129 -14.01 -13.13 -23.73
C THR A 129 -14.28 -11.63 -23.85
N SER A 130 -14.75 -11.21 -25.03
CA SER A 130 -15.22 -9.83 -25.26
C SER A 130 -16.72 -9.62 -24.92
N GLN A 131 -17.42 -10.63 -24.40
CA GLN A 131 -18.82 -10.51 -24.05
C GLN A 131 -19.00 -9.58 -22.83
N SER A 132 -19.76 -8.51 -23.00
CA SER A 132 -20.02 -7.52 -21.96
C SER A 132 -20.69 -8.10 -20.70
N ALA A 133 -21.52 -9.12 -20.87
CA ALA A 133 -22.17 -9.83 -19.77
C ALA A 133 -21.16 -10.51 -18.81
N PHE A 134 -19.96 -10.82 -19.29
CA PHE A 134 -18.85 -11.29 -18.45
C PHE A 134 -17.93 -10.14 -18.06
N VAL A 135 -17.47 -9.34 -19.01
CA VAL A 135 -16.45 -8.31 -18.80
C VAL A 135 -16.88 -7.28 -17.78
N CYS A 136 -18.10 -6.75 -17.87
CA CYS A 136 -18.54 -5.68 -16.98
C CYS A 136 -18.56 -6.07 -15.48
N PRO A 137 -19.22 -7.15 -15.06
CA PRO A 137 -19.25 -7.52 -13.65
C PRO A 137 -17.88 -7.98 -13.13
N VAL A 138 -17.08 -8.68 -13.94
CA VAL A 138 -15.77 -9.14 -13.52
C VAL A 138 -14.79 -7.97 -13.38
N LYS A 139 -14.83 -7.01 -14.29
CA LYS A 139 -14.06 -5.77 -14.16
C LYS A 139 -14.43 -5.01 -12.88
N ALA A 140 -15.73 -4.85 -12.60
CA ALA A 140 -16.19 -4.19 -11.38
C ALA A 140 -15.64 -4.89 -10.12
N MET A 141 -15.69 -6.22 -10.07
CA MET A 141 -15.09 -7.02 -9.00
C MET A 141 -13.57 -6.76 -8.87
N MET A 142 -12.83 -6.78 -9.98
CA MET A 142 -11.38 -6.53 -9.97
C MET A 142 -11.07 -5.16 -9.41
N LEU A 143 -11.73 -4.10 -9.90
CA LEU A 143 -11.48 -2.73 -9.48
C LEU A 143 -11.82 -2.48 -8.01
N GLN A 144 -12.78 -3.21 -7.45
CA GLN A 144 -13.14 -3.11 -6.02
C GLN A 144 -12.28 -3.99 -5.12
N SER A 145 -11.58 -4.97 -5.66
CA SER A 145 -10.89 -5.99 -4.85
C SER A 145 -9.76 -5.41 -3.99
N ARG A 146 -9.07 -4.36 -4.43
CA ARG A 146 -8.04 -3.69 -3.64
C ARG A 146 -8.62 -3.01 -2.40
N GLU A 147 -9.70 -2.27 -2.55
CA GLU A 147 -10.35 -1.59 -1.42
C GLU A 147 -10.83 -2.61 -0.39
N ALA A 148 -11.46 -3.70 -0.84
CA ALA A 148 -11.86 -4.78 0.04
C ALA A 148 -10.67 -5.35 0.83
N VAL A 149 -9.52 -5.56 0.19
CA VAL A 149 -8.30 -6.02 0.86
C VAL A 149 -7.77 -5.00 1.85
N VAL A 150 -7.75 -3.72 1.48
CA VAL A 150 -7.33 -2.64 2.38
C VAL A 150 -8.21 -2.60 3.63
N ASP A 151 -9.53 -2.73 3.46
CA ASP A 151 -10.48 -2.67 4.57
C ASP A 151 -10.24 -3.75 5.64
N TYR A 152 -9.88 -4.97 5.24
CA TYR A 152 -9.66 -6.04 6.23
C TYR A 152 -8.21 -6.27 6.62
N MET A 153 -7.23 -5.97 5.75
CA MET A 153 -5.81 -6.19 6.05
C MET A 153 -5.13 -4.98 6.69
N MET A 154 -5.61 -3.77 6.40
CA MET A 154 -4.94 -2.54 6.84
C MET A 154 -5.92 -1.39 7.11
N PRO A 155 -6.97 -1.63 7.92
CA PRO A 155 -7.99 -0.63 8.18
C PRO A 155 -7.37 0.67 8.73
N LEU A 156 -7.83 1.81 8.19
CA LEU A 156 -7.42 3.14 8.65
C LEU A 156 -5.90 3.39 8.59
N GLY A 157 -5.16 2.66 7.76
CA GLY A 157 -3.71 2.81 7.63
C GLY A 157 -2.87 1.96 8.59
N LEU A 158 -3.46 0.98 9.26
CA LEU A 158 -2.68 -0.07 9.93
C LEU A 158 -1.98 -0.93 8.89
N HIS A 159 -0.73 -1.30 9.14
CA HIS A 159 0.09 -2.09 8.21
C HIS A 159 0.56 -3.37 8.87
N HIS A 160 1.05 -4.32 8.04
CA HIS A 160 1.61 -5.59 8.50
C HIS A 160 0.69 -6.39 9.44
N GLN A 161 -0.64 -6.34 9.21
CA GLN A 161 -1.62 -7.08 10.03
C GLN A 161 -1.77 -8.54 9.55
N PHE A 162 -0.68 -9.24 9.30
CA PHE A 162 -0.63 -10.62 8.82
C PHE A 162 0.26 -11.50 9.70
N ALA A 163 0.06 -12.81 9.61
CA ALA A 163 0.89 -13.78 10.30
C ALA A 163 2.30 -13.84 9.72
N TRP A 164 3.29 -13.84 10.59
CA TRP A 164 4.67 -14.04 10.22
C TRP A 164 4.88 -15.45 9.60
N GLY A 165 5.67 -15.51 8.53
CA GLY A 165 6.04 -16.76 7.87
C GLY A 165 5.19 -17.11 6.65
N HIS A 166 3.87 -17.11 6.74
CA HIS A 166 3.00 -17.39 5.60
C HIS A 166 2.22 -16.17 5.09
N HIS A 167 2.31 -15.05 5.77
CA HIS A 167 1.72 -13.76 5.41
C HIS A 167 0.20 -13.78 5.19
N TYR A 168 -0.51 -14.77 5.71
CA TYR A 168 -1.97 -14.77 5.74
C TYR A 168 -2.48 -13.80 6.79
N GLY A 169 -3.64 -13.21 6.56
CA GLY A 169 -4.22 -12.31 7.52
C GLY A 169 -5.71 -12.04 7.25
N PRO A 170 -6.29 -11.12 8.05
CA PRO A 170 -5.66 -10.38 9.14
C PRO A 170 -5.37 -11.25 10.38
N GLU A 171 -4.20 -11.09 10.95
CA GLU A 171 -3.78 -11.76 12.19
C GLU A 171 -3.04 -10.77 13.11
N PRO A 172 -3.72 -9.73 13.61
CA PRO A 172 -3.09 -8.64 14.38
C PRO A 172 -2.49 -9.10 15.72
N TRP A 173 -2.83 -10.28 16.19
CA TRP A 173 -2.28 -10.89 17.41
C TRP A 173 -1.02 -11.74 17.17
N CYS A 174 -0.54 -11.85 15.93
CA CYS A 174 0.60 -12.69 15.61
C CYS A 174 1.83 -12.29 16.43
N SER A 175 2.42 -13.29 17.10
CA SER A 175 3.64 -13.15 17.88
C SER A 175 4.48 -14.39 17.70
N VAL A 176 5.76 -14.21 17.32
CA VAL A 176 6.71 -15.29 17.12
C VAL A 176 7.95 -15.02 17.95
N PRO A 177 8.33 -15.91 18.87
CA PRO A 177 9.55 -15.77 19.67
C PRO A 177 10.80 -15.59 18.78
N GLY A 178 11.60 -14.58 19.07
CA GLY A 178 12.85 -14.30 18.33
C GLY A 178 12.68 -13.56 17.01
N ALA A 179 11.45 -13.28 16.57
CA ALA A 179 11.23 -12.43 15.40
C ALA A 179 11.62 -10.98 15.71
N ARG A 180 12.11 -10.26 14.70
CA ARG A 180 12.34 -8.82 14.83
C ARG A 180 11.02 -8.12 15.13
N PRO A 181 11.00 -7.14 16.05
CA PRO A 181 9.76 -6.44 16.39
C PRO A 181 9.05 -5.83 15.19
N ASP A 182 9.80 -5.25 14.25
CA ASP A 182 9.29 -4.62 13.04
C ASP A 182 8.77 -5.59 11.95
N TRP A 183 8.77 -6.90 12.25
CA TRP A 183 8.13 -7.92 11.43
C TRP A 183 6.78 -8.36 11.99
N LEU A 184 6.41 -7.88 13.18
CA LEU A 184 5.20 -8.28 13.88
C LEU A 184 4.12 -7.20 13.79
N PRO A 185 2.84 -7.57 13.66
CA PRO A 185 1.72 -6.63 13.62
C PRO A 185 1.70 -5.67 14.81
N SER A 186 2.05 -6.14 16.01
CA SER A 186 2.06 -5.34 17.24
C SER A 186 3.00 -4.14 17.18
N TYR A 187 4.07 -4.20 16.39
CA TYR A 187 4.96 -3.07 16.17
C TYR A 187 4.25 -1.92 15.44
N TYR A 188 3.34 -2.25 14.52
CA TYR A 188 2.63 -1.27 13.69
C TYR A 188 1.37 -0.75 14.34
N HIS A 189 0.55 -1.63 14.92
CA HIS A 189 -0.71 -1.19 15.52
C HIS A 189 -0.56 -0.62 16.92
N ARG A 190 0.43 -1.03 17.71
CA ARG A 190 0.69 -0.56 19.08
C ARG A 190 -0.55 -0.49 19.97
N ALA A 191 -1.44 -1.47 19.78
CA ALA A 191 -2.69 -1.49 20.52
C ALA A 191 -2.45 -1.77 22.01
N ASP A 192 -2.97 -0.88 22.86
CA ASP A 192 -2.95 -0.99 24.32
C ASP A 192 -4.23 -0.39 24.94
N LYS A 193 -4.24 -0.22 26.26
CA LYS A 193 -5.39 0.37 26.98
C LYS A 193 -5.65 1.84 26.64
N GLU A 194 -4.69 2.52 26.04
CA GLU A 194 -4.77 3.94 25.71
C GLU A 194 -5.21 4.18 24.27
N GLY A 195 -4.97 3.19 23.37
CA GLY A 195 -5.38 3.33 21.99
C GLY A 195 -4.73 2.37 21.01
N ILE A 196 -4.79 2.74 19.73
CA ILE A 196 -4.24 1.99 18.61
C ILE A 196 -3.61 2.96 17.60
N GLY A 197 -2.59 2.52 16.90
CA GLY A 197 -1.87 3.29 15.89
C GLY A 197 -0.53 3.84 16.40
N PHE A 198 0.31 4.26 15.46
CA PHE A 198 1.65 4.75 15.75
C PHE A 198 1.71 6.27 15.54
N ASP A 199 2.04 7.05 16.57
CA ASP A 199 2.18 8.50 16.45
C ASP A 199 3.48 8.86 15.71
N ARG A 200 3.32 9.22 14.43
CA ARG A 200 4.37 9.73 13.55
C ARG A 200 4.26 11.22 13.27
N SER A 201 3.32 11.89 13.96
CA SER A 201 3.19 13.34 13.93
C SER A 201 4.38 14.06 14.56
N SER A 202 4.39 15.37 14.51
CA SER A 202 5.41 16.20 15.18
C SER A 202 5.44 16.05 16.70
N LYS A 203 4.40 15.49 17.31
CA LYS A 203 4.32 15.19 18.75
C LYS A 203 4.87 13.81 19.09
N GLY A 204 4.95 12.90 18.11
CA GLY A 204 5.50 11.57 18.24
C GLY A 204 6.91 11.43 17.66
N SER A 205 7.08 10.51 16.71
CA SER A 205 8.41 10.27 16.09
C SER A 205 8.81 11.35 15.07
N ASN A 206 7.93 12.27 14.73
CA ASN A 206 8.13 13.33 13.75
C ASN A 206 8.47 12.85 12.32
N ALA A 207 8.07 11.65 11.94
CA ALA A 207 8.30 11.13 10.59
C ALA A 207 7.61 11.97 9.51
N VAL A 208 6.54 12.68 9.84
CA VAL A 208 5.86 13.64 8.95
C VAL A 208 6.79 14.73 8.41
N SER A 209 7.88 15.07 9.14
CA SER A 209 8.86 16.06 8.69
C SER A 209 9.65 15.65 7.44
N GLN A 210 9.57 14.39 7.04
CA GLN A 210 10.21 13.88 5.83
C GLN A 210 9.44 14.21 4.55
N TYR A 211 8.17 14.60 4.69
CA TYR A 211 7.31 14.98 3.56
C TYR A 211 7.41 16.48 3.25
N PRO A 212 7.06 16.90 2.01
CA PRO A 212 6.92 18.30 1.68
C PRO A 212 5.92 19.02 2.58
N ASP A 213 6.09 20.32 2.78
CA ASP A 213 5.27 21.12 3.70
C ASP A 213 3.77 20.98 3.48
N SER A 214 3.32 20.87 2.23
CA SER A 214 1.90 20.67 1.88
C SER A 214 1.34 19.38 2.47
N LEU A 215 2.04 18.27 2.32
CA LEU A 215 1.63 16.98 2.87
C LEU A 215 1.93 16.85 4.36
N ARG A 216 3.05 17.42 4.80
CA ARG A 216 3.39 17.45 6.22
C ARG A 216 2.29 18.10 7.06
N LEU A 217 1.71 19.20 6.62
CA LEU A 217 0.61 19.87 7.32
C LEU A 217 -0.64 18.98 7.37
N ILE A 218 -0.98 18.32 6.27
CA ILE A 218 -2.11 17.40 6.18
C ILE A 218 -1.92 16.19 7.10
N TYR A 219 -0.78 15.52 7.02
CA TYR A 219 -0.51 14.29 7.79
C TYR A 219 -0.25 14.55 9.29
N ASN A 220 0.12 15.77 9.66
CA ASN A 220 0.44 16.13 11.05
C ASN A 220 -0.80 16.37 11.93
N ASP A 221 -1.96 16.60 11.36
CA ASP A 221 -3.20 16.88 12.09
C ASP A 221 -4.21 15.75 11.83
N LYS A 222 -4.75 15.15 12.91
CA LYS A 222 -5.75 14.08 12.83
C LYS A 222 -7.00 14.46 12.05
N THR A 223 -7.37 15.74 12.05
CA THR A 223 -8.58 16.23 11.38
C THR A 223 -8.42 16.41 9.89
N THR A 224 -7.21 16.56 9.41
CA THR A 224 -6.88 16.72 7.99
C THR A 224 -6.21 15.49 7.40
N CYS A 225 -5.68 14.60 8.24
CA CYS A 225 -5.05 13.36 7.80
C CYS A 225 -6.08 12.48 7.08
N PRO A 226 -5.79 12.00 5.86
CA PRO A 226 -6.68 11.07 5.17
C PRO A 226 -6.96 9.84 6.05
N GLU A 227 -8.22 9.42 6.11
CA GLU A 227 -8.64 8.27 6.92
C GLU A 227 -7.82 7.02 6.62
N VAL A 228 -7.49 6.80 5.35
CA VAL A 228 -6.67 5.67 4.86
C VAL A 228 -5.23 5.66 5.38
N TYR A 229 -4.78 6.72 6.03
CA TYR A 229 -3.45 6.84 6.65
C TYR A 229 -3.51 7.23 8.13
N LEU A 230 -4.71 7.32 8.72
CA LEU A 230 -4.91 7.86 10.06
C LEU A 230 -4.06 7.14 11.10
N LEU A 231 -4.16 5.82 11.20
CA LEU A 231 -3.43 5.02 12.20
C LEU A 231 -1.96 4.76 11.82
N TRP A 232 -1.58 5.10 10.58
CA TRP A 232 -0.17 5.17 10.21
C TRP A 232 0.52 6.39 10.80
N PHE A 233 -0.14 7.55 10.77
CA PHE A 233 0.45 8.79 11.25
C PHE A 233 0.09 9.15 12.70
N HIS A 234 -0.99 8.58 13.24
CA HIS A 234 -1.49 8.94 14.57
C HIS A 234 -1.85 7.73 15.41
N SER A 235 -1.68 7.87 16.73
CA SER A 235 -2.33 7.01 17.71
C SER A 235 -3.70 7.59 18.08
N CYS A 236 -4.73 6.74 18.09
CA CYS A 236 -6.10 7.13 18.39
C CYS A 236 -6.63 6.33 19.58
N ALA A 237 -7.25 7.03 20.54
CA ALA A 237 -7.92 6.38 21.67
C ALA A 237 -9.11 5.55 21.20
N LEU A 238 -9.30 4.38 21.79
CA LEU A 238 -10.47 3.56 21.57
C LEU A 238 -11.56 3.97 22.55
N ALA A 239 -12.71 4.44 22.06
CA ALA A 239 -13.88 4.65 22.89
C ALA A 239 -14.60 3.31 23.07
N VAL A 240 -14.82 2.92 24.33
CA VAL A 240 -15.65 1.76 24.68
C VAL A 240 -17.06 2.29 24.97
N SER A 241 -18.06 1.93 24.17
CA SER A 241 -19.44 2.19 24.50
C SER A 241 -19.98 1.03 25.36
N ASP A 242 -20.56 1.33 26.53
CA ASP A 242 -21.02 0.33 27.51
C ASP A 242 -22.14 -0.59 27.01
N GLU A 243 -22.84 -0.25 25.94
CA GLU A 243 -24.03 -0.99 25.53
C GLU A 243 -23.83 -2.17 24.60
N LYS A 244 -22.69 -2.31 23.88
CA LYS A 244 -22.45 -3.46 22.96
C LYS A 244 -20.98 -3.81 22.67
N ARG A 245 -20.03 -3.50 23.53
CA ARG A 245 -18.58 -3.73 23.23
C ARG A 245 -18.16 -3.27 21.81
N THR A 246 -18.75 -2.18 21.37
CA THR A 246 -18.42 -1.61 20.08
C THR A 246 -17.25 -0.65 20.27
N TYR A 247 -16.13 -0.97 19.70
CA TYR A 247 -14.96 -0.07 19.73
C TYR A 247 -15.15 0.97 18.64
N ALA A 248 -15.14 2.23 19.00
CA ALA A 248 -15.09 3.35 18.06
C ALA A 248 -13.80 4.14 18.26
N LEU A 249 -13.20 4.63 17.21
CA LEU A 249 -12.09 5.55 17.28
C LEU A 249 -12.60 6.89 17.82
N GLY A 250 -12.11 7.30 19.00
CA GLY A 250 -12.63 8.46 19.72
C GLY A 250 -12.53 9.75 18.90
N GLY A 251 -13.66 10.27 18.49
CA GLY A 251 -13.86 11.65 18.06
C GLY A 251 -13.45 12.02 16.64
N VAL A 252 -12.91 11.10 15.83
CA VAL A 252 -12.43 11.42 14.47
C VAL A 252 -13.12 10.58 13.39
N VAL A 253 -13.72 9.45 13.74
CA VAL A 253 -14.43 8.60 12.77
C VAL A 253 -15.84 8.37 13.25
N PRO A 254 -16.90 8.73 12.49
CA PRO A 254 -18.24 8.26 12.76
C PRO A 254 -18.25 6.75 12.64
N CYS A 255 -18.91 6.06 13.57
CA CYS A 255 -19.01 4.61 13.69
C CYS A 255 -18.87 3.88 12.36
N ILE A 256 -17.88 2.99 12.26
CA ILE A 256 -17.88 1.97 11.23
C ILE A 256 -19.17 1.13 11.43
N ARG A 257 -20.10 1.23 10.50
CA ARG A 257 -21.33 0.42 10.46
C ARG A 257 -21.01 -0.98 9.97
#